data_5a73adcccc4468d7b1a2e483ce596f46
#
_entry.id   5a73adcccc4468d7b1a2e483ce596f46
#
_cell.length_a   1.000
_cell.length_b   1.000
_cell.length_c   1.000
_cell.angle_alpha   90.00
_cell.angle_beta   90.00
_cell.angle_gamma   90.00
#
_symmetry.space_group_name_H-M   'P 1'
#
loop_
_entity.id
_entity.type
_entity.pdbx_description
1 polymer ?
#
loop_
_entity_poly.entity_id
_entity_poly.type
_entity_poly.pdbx_seq_one_letter_code
_entity_poly.pdbx_strand_id
1 'polypeptide(L)'
;MNIRASVCDSDSIGGTLVAKRPEHGEWFNFVLKSEGAILSPFDSFLVLRGIKTLAVRMERHEQNGRALAAYLDQHPKVQHVFYPGLPSH
;
A
#
# COMPACT_ATOMS: atom_id res chain seq x y z
N MET A 1 -12.68 9.22 -10.06
CA MET A 1 -11.78 8.07 -10.40
C MET A 1 -10.99 7.74 -9.15
N ASN A 2 -11.30 6.62 -8.50
CA ASN A 2 -10.54 6.20 -7.32
C ASN A 2 -9.55 5.15 -7.77
N ILE A 3 -8.28 5.53 -7.85
CA ILE A 3 -7.16 4.62 -8.07
C ILE A 3 -6.53 4.40 -6.70
N ARG A 4 -6.49 3.16 -6.24
CA ARG A 4 -5.67 2.79 -5.09
C ARG A 4 -4.62 1.80 -5.55
N ALA A 5 -3.37 2.20 -5.43
CA ALA A 5 -2.22 1.32 -5.54
C ALA A 5 -1.72 1.02 -4.13
N SER A 6 -1.71 -0.23 -3.76
CA SER A 6 -1.05 -0.65 -2.53
C SER A 6 -0.81 -2.15 -2.58
N VAL A 7 0.38 -2.54 -2.92
CA VAL A 7 0.90 -3.86 -2.55
C VAL A 7 2.19 -3.59 -1.79
N CYS A 8 2.11 -3.69 -0.48
CA CYS A 8 3.27 -3.59 0.38
C CYS A 8 3.59 -4.97 0.95
N ASP A 9 4.05 -5.85 0.08
CA ASP A 9 4.87 -6.98 0.46
C ASP A 9 6.31 -6.54 0.26
N SER A 10 7.12 -6.65 1.29
CA SER A 10 8.50 -6.14 1.32
C SER A 10 9.43 -6.82 0.31
N ASP A 11 8.95 -7.81 -0.42
CA ASP A 11 9.67 -8.64 -1.38
C ASP A 11 9.13 -8.52 -2.83
N SER A 12 8.11 -7.68 -3.06
CA SER A 12 7.52 -7.46 -4.38
C SER A 12 7.06 -6.03 -4.57
N ILE A 13 7.14 -5.54 -5.81
CA ILE A 13 6.65 -4.22 -6.21
C ILE A 13 5.49 -4.42 -7.18
N GLY A 14 4.34 -3.87 -6.85
CA GLY A 14 3.17 -4.00 -7.69
C GLY A 14 2.10 -2.95 -7.36
N GLY A 15 1.06 -2.96 -8.16
CA GLY A 15 -0.08 -2.07 -7.97
C GLY A 15 -1.37 -2.66 -8.52
N THR A 16 -2.50 -2.14 -8.05
CA THR A 16 -3.82 -2.56 -8.51
C THR A 16 -4.59 -1.33 -8.98
N LEU A 17 -5.16 -1.42 -10.17
CA LEU A 17 -6.09 -0.44 -10.70
C LEU A 17 -7.52 -0.94 -10.51
N VAL A 18 -8.36 -0.13 -9.88
CA VAL A 18 -9.78 -0.45 -9.68
C VAL A 18 -10.62 0.54 -10.48
N ALA A 19 -11.41 0.03 -11.43
CA ALA A 19 -12.30 0.83 -12.26
C ALA A 19 -13.75 0.61 -11.82
N LYS A 20 -14.51 1.70 -11.63
CA LYS A 20 -15.94 1.64 -11.33
C LYS A 20 -16.78 1.38 -12.59
N ARG A 21 -16.36 1.91 -13.75
CA ARG A 21 -17.06 1.81 -15.01
C ARG A 21 -16.41 0.78 -15.94
N PRO A 22 -17.22 -0.06 -16.63
CA PRO A 22 -16.70 -1.09 -17.53
C PRO A 22 -15.76 -0.56 -18.61
N GLU A 23 -16.09 0.58 -19.24
CA GLU A 23 -15.29 1.18 -20.29
C GLU A 23 -13.88 1.56 -19.82
N HIS A 24 -13.72 1.94 -18.56
CA HIS A 24 -12.39 2.19 -17.98
C HIS A 24 -11.63 0.88 -17.75
N GLY A 25 -12.34 -0.20 -17.38
CA GLY A 25 -11.74 -1.52 -17.22
C GLY A 25 -11.21 -2.07 -18.56
N GLU A 26 -11.97 -1.92 -19.64
CA GLU A 26 -11.56 -2.31 -20.97
C GLU A 26 -10.33 -1.54 -21.44
N TRP A 27 -10.32 -0.21 -21.23
CA TRP A 27 -9.17 0.63 -21.56
C TRP A 27 -7.92 0.22 -20.77
N PHE A 28 -8.02 0.01 -19.45
CA PHE A 28 -6.88 -0.44 -18.64
C PHE A 28 -6.37 -1.81 -19.08
N ASN A 29 -7.26 -2.74 -19.42
CA ASN A 29 -6.88 -4.04 -19.93
C ASN A 29 -6.15 -3.95 -21.28
N PHE A 30 -6.62 -3.07 -22.16
CA PHE A 30 -5.93 -2.79 -23.42
C PHE A 30 -4.51 -2.25 -23.18
N VAL A 31 -4.38 -1.23 -22.33
CA VAL A 31 -3.08 -0.64 -22.00
C VAL A 31 -2.13 -1.66 -21.37
N LEU A 32 -2.61 -2.42 -20.39
CA LEU A 32 -1.82 -3.48 -19.72
C LEU A 32 -1.28 -4.51 -20.72
N LYS A 33 -2.11 -4.92 -21.67
CA LYS A 33 -1.69 -5.87 -22.72
C LYS A 33 -0.69 -5.26 -23.70
N SER A 34 -0.89 -3.98 -24.06
CA SER A 34 -0.04 -3.29 -25.04
C SER A 34 1.33 -2.94 -24.50
N GLU A 35 1.39 -2.51 -23.23
CA GLU A 35 2.63 -2.11 -22.55
C GLU A 35 3.35 -3.28 -21.89
N GLY A 36 2.64 -4.39 -21.65
CA GLY A 36 3.19 -5.52 -20.90
C GLY A 36 3.42 -5.23 -19.41
N ALA A 37 2.80 -4.19 -18.85
CA ALA A 37 2.94 -3.75 -17.47
C ALA A 37 2.15 -4.66 -16.50
N ILE A 38 2.45 -5.94 -16.51
CA ILE A 38 1.82 -6.96 -15.68
C ILE A 38 2.85 -7.58 -14.73
N LEU A 39 2.36 -8.01 -13.56
CA LEU A 39 3.20 -8.76 -12.64
C LEU A 39 3.66 -10.08 -13.26
N SER A 40 4.91 -10.47 -12.98
CA SER A 40 5.39 -11.80 -13.33
C SER A 40 4.57 -12.88 -12.58
N PRO A 41 4.54 -14.12 -13.08
CA PRO A 41 3.90 -15.22 -12.34
C PRO A 41 4.45 -15.42 -10.93
N PHE A 42 5.75 -15.20 -10.75
CA PHE A 42 6.39 -15.30 -9.43
C PHE A 42 5.97 -14.17 -8.49
N ASP A 43 5.97 -12.92 -8.96
CA ASP A 43 5.48 -11.79 -8.17
C ASP A 43 4.00 -11.94 -7.82
N SER A 44 3.19 -12.42 -8.77
CA SER A 44 1.78 -12.71 -8.53
C SER A 44 1.58 -13.77 -7.44
N PHE A 45 2.41 -14.81 -7.41
CA PHE A 45 2.40 -15.82 -6.36
C PHE A 45 2.77 -15.22 -5.00
N LEU A 46 3.82 -14.40 -4.93
CA LEU A 46 4.23 -13.72 -3.70
C LEU A 46 3.13 -12.80 -3.16
N VAL A 47 2.51 -12.00 -4.03
CA VAL A 47 1.40 -11.11 -3.67
C VAL A 47 0.21 -11.91 -3.14
N LEU A 48 -0.22 -12.98 -3.83
CA LEU A 48 -1.33 -13.82 -3.38
C LEU A 48 -1.04 -14.49 -2.03
N ARG A 49 0.20 -14.87 -1.79
CA ARG A 49 0.65 -15.40 -0.49
C ARG A 49 0.60 -14.33 0.58
N GLY A 50 1.12 -13.12 0.30
CA GLY A 50 1.21 -12.01 1.24
C GLY A 50 -0.15 -11.44 1.65
N ILE A 51 -1.11 -11.39 0.74
CA ILE A 51 -2.47 -10.90 1.02
C ILE A 51 -3.18 -11.70 2.11
N LYS A 52 -2.89 -12.99 2.26
CA LYS A 52 -3.53 -13.84 3.27
C LYS A 52 -3.31 -13.35 4.70
N THR A 53 -2.20 -12.68 4.96
CA THR A 53 -1.85 -12.15 6.29
C THR A 53 -1.87 -10.63 6.34
N LEU A 54 -2.32 -9.96 5.28
CA LEU A 54 -2.24 -8.52 5.15
C LEU A 54 -2.99 -7.79 6.27
N ALA A 55 -4.20 -8.22 6.60
CA ALA A 55 -5.02 -7.58 7.64
C ALA A 55 -4.30 -7.54 8.99
N VAL A 56 -3.78 -8.69 9.44
CA VAL A 56 -3.06 -8.79 10.73
C VAL A 56 -1.77 -7.96 10.72
N ARG A 57 -1.05 -7.96 9.61
CA ARG A 57 0.17 -7.16 9.47
C ARG A 57 -0.14 -5.67 9.51
N MET A 58 -1.16 -5.22 8.80
CA MET A 58 -1.55 -3.80 8.75
C MET A 58 -2.02 -3.29 10.11
N GLU A 59 -2.79 -4.09 10.85
CA GLU A 59 -3.16 -3.77 12.23
C GLU A 59 -1.93 -3.58 13.12
N ARG A 60 -0.96 -4.48 13.03
CA ARG A 60 0.29 -4.36 13.79
C ARG A 60 1.13 -3.17 13.34
N HIS A 61 1.21 -2.90 12.03
CA HIS A 61 1.90 -1.72 11.51
C HIS A 61 1.29 -0.42 12.02
N GLU A 62 -0.04 -0.33 12.06
CA GLU A 62 -0.73 0.83 12.61
C GLU A 62 -0.42 1.02 14.11
N GLN A 63 -0.52 -0.04 14.91
CA GLN A 63 -0.19 0.00 16.34
C GLN A 63 1.25 0.46 16.58
N ASN A 64 2.20 -0.12 15.85
CA ASN A 64 3.61 0.22 15.96
C ASN A 64 3.88 1.67 15.50
N GLY A 65 3.27 2.08 14.39
CA GLY A 65 3.40 3.44 13.87
C GLY A 65 2.89 4.50 14.86
N ARG A 66 1.74 4.26 15.47
CA ARG A 66 1.18 5.14 16.52
C ARG A 66 2.09 5.22 17.75
N ALA A 67 2.56 4.08 18.23
CA ALA A 67 3.44 4.02 19.41
C ALA A 67 4.77 4.75 19.15
N LEU A 68 5.37 4.52 17.97
CA LEU A 68 6.62 5.16 17.59
C LEU A 68 6.45 6.67 17.41
N ALA A 69 5.39 7.10 16.74
CA ALA A 69 5.10 8.52 16.54
C ALA A 69 4.91 9.25 17.90
N ALA A 70 4.13 8.68 18.81
CA ALA A 70 3.93 9.24 20.13
C ALA A 70 5.24 9.31 20.95
N TYR A 71 6.08 8.31 20.85
CA TYR A 71 7.39 8.30 21.49
C TYR A 71 8.31 9.39 20.95
N LEU A 72 8.38 9.52 19.62
CA LEU A 72 9.22 10.50 18.97
C LEU A 72 8.74 11.94 19.19
N ASP A 73 7.43 12.16 19.25
CA ASP A 73 6.83 13.49 19.51
C ASP A 73 7.22 14.07 20.89
N GLN A 74 7.50 13.21 21.85
CA GLN A 74 7.95 13.59 23.19
C GLN A 74 9.48 13.54 23.35
N HIS A 75 10.22 13.17 22.32
CA HIS A 75 11.66 12.93 22.45
C HIS A 75 12.44 14.25 22.33
N PRO A 76 13.32 14.62 23.31
CA PRO A 76 13.98 15.93 23.38
C PRO A 76 14.91 16.27 22.21
N LYS A 77 15.32 15.28 21.42
CA LYS A 77 16.16 15.46 20.24
C LYS A 77 15.39 15.51 18.93
N VAL A 78 14.05 15.38 18.96
CA VAL A 78 13.17 15.42 17.79
C VAL A 78 12.45 16.76 17.80
N GLN A 79 12.55 17.49 16.71
CA GLN A 79 11.95 18.81 16.60
C GLN A 79 10.49 18.75 16.12
N HIS A 80 10.21 17.86 15.15
CA HIS A 80 8.87 17.66 14.59
C HIS A 80 8.64 16.23 14.18
N VAL A 81 7.42 15.74 14.36
CA VAL A 81 6.94 14.45 13.88
C VAL A 81 5.76 14.67 12.96
N PHE A 82 5.89 14.28 11.70
CA PHE A 82 4.80 14.32 10.71
C PHE A 82 4.13 12.95 10.64
N TYR A 83 3.06 12.79 11.40
CA TYR A 83 2.27 11.55 11.41
C TYR A 83 0.77 11.86 11.47
N PRO A 84 -0.03 11.42 10.48
CA PRO A 84 -1.45 11.77 10.37
C PRO A 84 -2.32 11.34 11.56
N GLY A 85 -1.85 10.40 12.38
CA GLY A 85 -2.53 9.92 13.58
C GLY A 85 -2.24 10.72 14.85
N LEU A 86 -1.39 11.75 14.80
CA LEU A 86 -1.14 12.64 15.92
C LEU A 86 -2.15 13.80 15.95
N PRO A 87 -2.60 14.26 17.14
CA PRO A 87 -3.49 15.41 17.25
C PRO A 87 -2.87 16.72 16.73
N SER A 88 -1.55 16.79 16.66
CA SER A 88 -0.76 17.94 16.22
C SER A 88 -0.54 18.00 14.71
N HIS A 89 -1.05 17.04 13.94
CA HIS A 89 -0.85 16.97 12.50
C HIS A 89 -1.80 17.87 11.72
#